data_94ea03de52d982154f1c0af9fcc77d48
#
_entry.id   94ea03de52d982154f1c0af9fcc77d48
#
_cell.length_a   1.000
_cell.length_b   1.000
_cell.length_c   1.000
_cell.angle_alpha   90.00
_cell.angle_beta   90.00
_cell.angle_gamma   90.00
#
_symmetry.space_group_name_H-M   'P 1'
#
loop_
_entity.id
_entity.type
_entity.pdbx_description
1 polymer ?
#
loop_
_entity_poly.entity_id
_entity_poly.type
_entity_poly.pdbx_seq_one_letter_code
_entity_poly.pdbx_strand_id
1 'polypeptide(L)'
;NGSGCGCDLASERTMVRKYLVDSCVYWAKEYHVDGFRFDLMALHDVDTMNAIRAALDALPGGEDILMYGEPWQGGSTRMEHGAIPATKQAAGLLDSRIGFFCDNTRDAIKGGVFNAGSAGYINGDMHCGYQVLHSIPAWRGGQADFMPQAPGQEVQYVSAHDNYTLWDKLKCVARRGDYAAPDADLLAQNRMAAGIYLTCQGLPFMQARQAWGLT
;
A
#
# COMPACT_ATOMS: atom_id res chain seq x y z
N ASN A 1 -1.90 -20.26 -11.73
CA ASN A 1 -1.12 -19.04 -11.94
C ASN A 1 -2.07 -17.84 -12.14
N GLY A 2 -2.76 -17.47 -11.06
CA GLY A 2 -3.75 -16.38 -11.07
C GLY A 2 -3.11 -14.99 -10.99
N SER A 3 -1.94 -14.87 -10.36
CA SER A 3 -1.23 -13.60 -10.20
C SER A 3 -0.55 -13.11 -11.48
N GLY A 4 -0.26 -13.99 -12.43
CA GLY A 4 0.58 -13.69 -13.58
C GLY A 4 2.09 -13.69 -13.29
N CYS A 5 2.48 -13.86 -12.02
CA CYS A 5 3.88 -13.76 -11.59
C CYS A 5 4.57 -15.13 -11.39
N GLY A 6 4.00 -16.21 -11.86
CA GLY A 6 4.50 -17.57 -11.71
C GLY A 6 3.55 -18.48 -10.94
N CYS A 7 4.06 -19.32 -10.05
CA CYS A 7 3.26 -20.23 -9.24
C CYS A 7 2.85 -19.55 -7.93
N ASP A 8 1.55 -19.42 -7.71
CA ASP A 8 1.02 -18.91 -6.46
C ASP A 8 1.10 -19.97 -5.36
N LEU A 9 1.40 -19.56 -4.13
CA LEU A 9 1.38 -20.45 -2.97
C LEU A 9 -0.03 -20.53 -2.40
N ALA A 10 -0.51 -21.74 -2.13
CA ALA A 10 -1.80 -21.96 -1.48
C ALA A 10 -1.68 -21.73 0.04
N SER A 11 -1.70 -20.48 0.47
CA SER A 11 -1.46 -20.10 1.87
C SER A 11 -2.50 -20.66 2.83
N GLU A 12 -3.72 -20.92 2.35
CA GLU A 12 -4.81 -21.54 3.08
C GLU A 12 -4.52 -23.00 3.50
N ARG A 13 -3.50 -23.64 2.90
CA ARG A 13 -3.09 -25.00 3.25
C ARG A 13 -2.20 -24.99 4.48
N THR A 14 -2.48 -25.87 5.42
CA THR A 14 -1.83 -25.95 6.74
C THR A 14 -0.30 -25.89 6.69
N MET A 15 0.33 -26.66 5.79
CA MET A 15 1.79 -26.71 5.72
C MET A 15 2.39 -25.44 5.07
N VAL A 16 1.70 -24.83 4.12
CA VAL A 16 2.14 -23.56 3.53
C VAL A 16 2.00 -22.43 4.56
N ARG A 17 0.87 -22.35 5.26
CA ARG A 17 0.68 -21.41 6.38
C ARG A 17 1.78 -21.58 7.42
N LYS A 18 2.04 -22.82 7.85
CA LYS A 18 3.12 -23.09 8.81
C LYS A 18 4.47 -22.58 8.29
N TYR A 19 4.80 -22.84 7.04
CA TYR A 19 6.06 -22.38 6.43
C TYR A 19 6.17 -20.85 6.47
N LEU A 20 5.10 -20.13 6.12
CA LEU A 20 5.09 -18.67 6.11
C LEU A 20 5.23 -18.09 7.53
N VAL A 21 4.48 -18.65 8.49
CA VAL A 21 4.56 -18.24 9.90
C VAL A 21 5.95 -18.50 10.47
N ASP A 22 6.48 -19.71 10.30
CA ASP A 22 7.81 -20.07 10.79
C ASP A 22 8.91 -19.21 10.16
N SER A 23 8.78 -18.87 8.88
CA SER A 23 9.71 -17.98 8.17
C SER A 23 9.73 -16.58 8.80
N CYS A 24 8.56 -15.95 9.01
CA CYS A 24 8.50 -14.62 9.62
C CYS A 24 9.05 -14.63 11.06
N VAL A 25 8.70 -15.65 11.86
CA VAL A 25 9.22 -15.82 13.22
C VAL A 25 10.75 -16.00 13.22
N TYR A 26 11.27 -16.80 12.28
CA TYR A 26 12.72 -17.00 12.13
C TYR A 26 13.46 -15.68 11.84
N TRP A 27 13.02 -14.92 10.84
CA TRP A 27 13.64 -13.66 10.49
C TRP A 27 13.55 -12.62 11.63
N ALA A 28 12.42 -12.57 12.35
CA ALA A 28 12.29 -11.69 13.50
C ALA A 28 13.26 -12.07 14.65
N LYS A 29 13.40 -13.38 14.95
CA LYS A 29 14.25 -13.86 16.05
C LYS A 29 15.73 -13.80 15.74
N GLU A 30 16.13 -14.32 14.57
CA GLU A 30 17.54 -14.53 14.24
C GLU A 30 18.20 -13.30 13.62
N TYR A 31 17.42 -12.48 12.92
CA TYR A 31 17.93 -11.30 12.22
C TYR A 31 17.41 -9.97 12.79
N HIS A 32 16.53 -10.03 13.80
CA HIS A 32 15.99 -8.87 14.49
C HIS A 32 15.39 -7.82 13.54
N VAL A 33 14.65 -8.29 12.54
CA VAL A 33 13.95 -7.38 11.63
C VAL A 33 12.75 -6.75 12.34
N ASP A 34 12.53 -5.45 12.13
CA ASP A 34 11.49 -4.66 12.79
C ASP A 34 10.17 -4.63 12.00
N GLY A 35 10.10 -5.34 10.87
CA GLY A 35 8.87 -5.40 10.10
C GLY A 35 8.95 -6.28 8.86
N PHE A 36 7.76 -6.57 8.32
CA PHE A 36 7.56 -7.36 7.11
C PHE A 36 6.65 -6.63 6.13
N ARG A 37 7.09 -6.52 4.90
CA ARG A 37 6.29 -6.04 3.78
C ARG A 37 5.99 -7.20 2.84
N PHE A 38 4.71 -7.43 2.55
CA PHE A 38 4.25 -8.50 1.68
C PHE A 38 3.93 -7.95 0.30
N ASP A 39 4.69 -8.40 -0.68
CA ASP A 39 4.39 -8.17 -2.08
C ASP A 39 3.12 -8.95 -2.44
N LEU A 40 2.19 -8.32 -3.18
CA LEU A 40 0.92 -8.95 -3.52
C LEU A 40 0.28 -9.68 -2.31
N MET A 41 0.16 -9.00 -1.17
CA MET A 41 -0.34 -9.58 0.09
C MET A 41 -1.65 -10.35 -0.09
N ALA A 42 -2.51 -9.89 -1.00
CA ALA A 42 -3.78 -10.56 -1.26
C ALA A 42 -3.66 -11.89 -2.02
N LEU A 43 -2.47 -12.35 -2.37
CA LEU A 43 -2.21 -13.75 -2.74
C LEU A 43 -2.25 -14.68 -1.52
N HIS A 44 -2.19 -14.13 -0.32
CA HIS A 44 -2.37 -14.87 0.93
C HIS A 44 -3.77 -14.68 1.47
N ASP A 45 -4.26 -15.68 2.21
CA ASP A 45 -5.56 -15.60 2.87
C ASP A 45 -5.48 -14.84 4.20
N VAL A 46 -6.64 -14.31 4.62
CA VAL A 46 -6.80 -13.56 5.87
C VAL A 46 -6.32 -14.35 7.09
N ASP A 47 -6.65 -15.64 7.17
CA ASP A 47 -6.27 -16.46 8.33
C ASP A 47 -4.76 -16.63 8.42
N THR A 48 -4.08 -16.76 7.28
CA THR A 48 -2.62 -16.86 7.25
C THR A 48 -1.97 -15.54 7.68
N MET A 49 -2.47 -14.40 7.21
CA MET A 49 -1.95 -13.10 7.61
C MET A 49 -2.16 -12.85 9.12
N ASN A 50 -3.34 -13.18 9.64
CA ASN A 50 -3.63 -13.12 11.08
C ASN A 50 -2.78 -14.10 11.90
N ALA A 51 -2.52 -15.31 11.39
CA ALA A 51 -1.65 -16.29 12.05
C ALA A 51 -0.19 -15.80 12.15
N ILE A 52 0.33 -15.15 11.09
CA ILE A 52 1.66 -14.52 11.11
C ILE A 52 1.68 -13.42 12.18
N ARG A 53 0.67 -12.52 12.20
CA ARG A 53 0.60 -11.45 13.20
C ARG A 53 0.59 -12.00 14.63
N ALA A 54 -0.26 -12.98 14.89
CA ALA A 54 -0.35 -13.60 16.22
C ALA A 54 0.96 -14.29 16.65
N ALA A 55 1.68 -14.91 15.71
CA ALA A 55 2.96 -15.55 16.00
C ALA A 55 4.07 -14.54 16.28
N LEU A 56 4.06 -13.40 15.60
CA LEU A 56 4.98 -12.29 15.87
C LEU A 56 4.68 -11.67 17.24
N ASP A 57 3.41 -11.43 17.57
CA ASP A 57 2.99 -10.90 18.88
C ASP A 57 3.43 -11.77 20.07
N ALA A 58 3.61 -13.06 19.85
CA ALA A 58 4.09 -13.98 20.89
C ALA A 58 5.60 -13.83 21.18
N LEU A 59 6.35 -13.05 20.38
CA LEU A 59 7.75 -12.76 20.63
C LEU A 59 7.90 -11.59 21.61
N PRO A 60 8.98 -11.55 22.40
CA PRO A 60 9.28 -10.37 23.21
C PRO A 60 9.41 -9.12 22.34
N GLY A 61 8.59 -8.08 22.58
CA GLY A 61 8.52 -6.86 21.75
C GLY A 61 7.91 -7.08 20.35
N GLY A 62 7.26 -8.23 20.14
CA GLY A 62 6.70 -8.59 18.84
C GLY A 62 5.50 -7.75 18.43
N GLU A 63 4.82 -7.13 19.39
CA GLU A 63 3.74 -6.17 19.16
C GLU A 63 4.18 -4.93 18.36
N ASP A 64 5.46 -4.57 18.45
CA ASP A 64 6.05 -3.42 17.74
C ASP A 64 6.54 -3.78 16.32
N ILE A 65 6.59 -5.07 15.97
CA ILE A 65 7.00 -5.51 14.62
C ILE A 65 5.94 -5.08 13.60
N LEU A 66 6.32 -4.24 12.66
CA LEU A 66 5.43 -3.77 11.60
C LEU A 66 5.05 -4.90 10.65
N MET A 67 3.80 -4.89 10.21
CA MET A 67 3.30 -5.83 9.22
C MET A 67 2.37 -5.13 8.25
N TYR A 68 2.72 -5.10 6.97
CA TYR A 68 1.90 -4.46 5.94
C TYR A 68 2.18 -5.07 4.55
N GLY A 69 1.34 -4.77 3.58
CA GLY A 69 1.53 -5.29 2.23
C GLY A 69 0.63 -4.66 1.18
N GLU A 70 0.68 -5.22 0.00
CA GLU A 70 -0.14 -4.80 -1.12
C GLU A 70 -1.49 -5.53 -1.10
N PRO A 71 -2.62 -4.79 -1.05
CA PRO A 71 -3.94 -5.40 -0.89
C PRO A 71 -4.56 -5.85 -2.22
N TRP A 72 -3.75 -6.26 -3.19
CA TRP A 72 -4.15 -6.75 -4.51
C TRP A 72 -3.41 -8.05 -4.87
N GLN A 73 -3.90 -8.73 -5.91
CA GLN A 73 -3.45 -10.05 -6.34
C GLN A 73 -2.65 -10.04 -7.64
N GLY A 74 -2.61 -8.90 -8.33
CA GLY A 74 -2.05 -8.80 -9.69
C GLY A 74 -2.96 -9.39 -10.78
N GLY A 75 -3.82 -10.33 -10.44
CA GLY A 75 -4.78 -11.00 -11.31
C GLY A 75 -5.91 -11.62 -10.51
N SER A 76 -6.30 -12.85 -10.83
CA SER A 76 -7.33 -13.58 -10.11
C SER A 76 -6.77 -14.88 -9.52
N THR A 77 -6.58 -14.93 -8.23
CA THR A 77 -6.18 -16.14 -7.49
C THR A 77 -7.43 -16.84 -6.96
N ARG A 78 -7.49 -18.15 -7.16
CA ARG A 78 -8.52 -19.00 -6.57
C ARG A 78 -7.97 -19.63 -5.29
N MET A 79 -8.60 -19.29 -4.18
CA MET A 79 -8.34 -19.96 -2.90
C MET A 79 -9.33 -21.10 -2.69
N GLU A 80 -8.87 -22.16 -2.02
CA GLU A 80 -9.70 -23.31 -1.71
C GLU A 80 -10.48 -23.12 -0.40
N HIS A 81 -11.49 -23.96 -0.20
CA HIS A 81 -12.24 -24.08 1.06
C HIS A 81 -12.88 -22.80 1.58
N GLY A 82 -13.17 -21.84 0.71
CA GLY A 82 -13.79 -20.58 1.09
C GLY A 82 -12.84 -19.60 1.79
N ALA A 83 -11.52 -19.82 1.69
CA ALA A 83 -10.54 -18.87 2.18
C ALA A 83 -10.69 -17.49 1.52
N ILE A 84 -10.53 -16.45 2.31
CA ILE A 84 -10.74 -15.07 1.89
C ILE A 84 -9.38 -14.42 1.63
N PRO A 85 -9.12 -13.87 0.43
CA PRO A 85 -7.86 -13.17 0.15
C PRO A 85 -7.72 -11.90 1.01
N ALA A 86 -6.50 -11.60 1.44
CA ALA A 86 -6.18 -10.45 2.28
C ALA A 86 -6.18 -9.14 1.46
N THR A 87 -7.30 -8.83 0.83
CA THR A 87 -7.54 -7.59 0.10
C THR A 87 -7.94 -6.45 1.03
N LYS A 88 -7.93 -5.20 0.54
CA LYS A 88 -8.44 -4.06 1.30
C LYS A 88 -9.93 -4.18 1.66
N GLN A 89 -10.73 -4.87 0.85
CA GLN A 89 -12.14 -5.16 1.15
C GLN A 89 -12.29 -6.09 2.35
N ALA A 90 -11.26 -6.90 2.62
CA ALA A 90 -11.21 -7.78 3.80
C ALA A 90 -10.58 -7.12 5.04
N ALA A 91 -10.32 -5.81 5.01
CA ALA A 91 -9.68 -5.07 6.12
C ALA A 91 -10.35 -5.32 7.48
N GLY A 92 -11.68 -5.45 7.50
CA GLY A 92 -12.44 -5.75 8.72
C GLY A 92 -12.23 -7.15 9.29
N LEU A 93 -11.57 -8.06 8.56
CA LEU A 93 -11.26 -9.43 8.97
C LEU A 93 -9.78 -9.60 9.35
N LEU A 94 -8.93 -8.67 8.93
CA LEU A 94 -7.51 -8.62 9.31
C LEU A 94 -7.34 -8.00 10.70
N ASP A 95 -6.30 -8.41 11.42
CA ASP A 95 -5.89 -7.69 12.64
C ASP A 95 -5.64 -6.21 12.29
N SER A 96 -6.08 -5.29 13.14
CA SER A 96 -6.01 -3.84 12.91
C SER A 96 -4.57 -3.28 12.82
N ARG A 97 -3.56 -4.09 13.09
CA ARG A 97 -2.13 -3.78 12.95
C ARG A 97 -1.51 -4.37 11.67
N ILE A 98 -2.33 -4.99 10.80
CA ILE A 98 -1.90 -5.39 9.45
C ILE A 98 -2.27 -4.28 8.49
N GLY A 99 -1.27 -3.52 8.07
CA GLY A 99 -1.43 -2.40 7.16
C GLY A 99 -1.45 -2.81 5.69
N PHE A 100 -1.99 -1.95 4.85
CA PHE A 100 -1.96 -2.12 3.41
C PHE A 100 -1.76 -0.80 2.67
N PHE A 101 -1.09 -0.85 1.56
CA PHE A 101 -0.85 0.31 0.71
C PHE A 101 -2.16 0.90 0.20
N CYS A 102 -2.37 2.20 0.46
CA CYS A 102 -3.57 2.92 0.08
C CYS A 102 -3.46 3.49 -1.35
N ASP A 103 -3.81 2.69 -2.35
CA ASP A 103 -3.85 3.12 -3.74
C ASP A 103 -4.89 4.23 -3.99
N ASN A 104 -5.97 4.26 -3.22
CA ASN A 104 -6.97 5.32 -3.28
C ASN A 104 -6.37 6.69 -2.97
N THR A 105 -5.56 6.81 -1.90
CA THR A 105 -4.85 8.06 -1.56
C THR A 105 -3.80 8.39 -2.62
N ARG A 106 -2.98 7.41 -3.02
CA ARG A 106 -1.96 7.56 -4.04
C ARG A 106 -2.53 8.16 -5.33
N ASP A 107 -3.59 7.56 -5.84
CA ASP A 107 -4.17 7.94 -7.13
C ASP A 107 -4.97 9.24 -7.03
N ALA A 108 -5.61 9.52 -5.89
CA ALA A 108 -6.25 10.81 -5.64
C ALA A 108 -5.24 11.97 -5.63
N ILE A 109 -4.04 11.76 -5.09
CA ILE A 109 -3.02 12.80 -5.02
C ILE A 109 -2.36 13.02 -6.39
N LYS A 110 -1.81 11.98 -7.03
CA LYS A 110 -0.94 12.11 -8.22
C LYS A 110 -1.57 11.67 -9.55
N GLY A 111 -2.73 11.02 -9.50
CA GLY A 111 -3.39 10.39 -10.66
C GLY A 111 -3.04 8.92 -10.82
N GLY A 112 -3.91 8.17 -11.47
CA GLY A 112 -3.81 6.72 -11.64
C GLY A 112 -2.50 6.28 -12.29
N VAL A 113 -1.90 5.22 -11.77
CA VAL A 113 -0.53 4.79 -12.12
C VAL A 113 -0.44 4.09 -13.48
N PHE A 114 -1.53 3.51 -13.96
CA PHE A 114 -1.57 2.80 -15.25
C PHE A 114 -1.78 3.71 -16.47
N ASN A 115 -2.00 5.01 -16.24
CA ASN A 115 -2.13 6.00 -17.29
C ASN A 115 -1.21 7.20 -17.02
N ALA A 116 -0.14 7.31 -17.78
CA ALA A 116 0.86 8.36 -17.60
C ALA A 116 0.28 9.79 -17.59
N GLY A 117 -0.75 10.04 -18.40
CA GLY A 117 -1.37 11.36 -18.55
C GLY A 117 -2.54 11.64 -17.58
N SER A 118 -2.99 10.67 -16.76
CA SER A 118 -4.06 10.94 -15.80
C SER A 118 -3.56 11.83 -14.66
N ALA A 119 -4.26 12.93 -14.42
CA ALA A 119 -3.98 13.86 -13.33
C ALA A 119 -4.65 13.39 -12.04
N GLY A 120 -4.10 13.78 -10.89
CA GLY A 120 -4.72 13.78 -9.59
C GLY A 120 -4.89 15.20 -9.07
N TYR A 121 -5.18 15.33 -7.78
CA TYR A 121 -5.50 16.61 -7.16
C TYR A 121 -4.38 17.66 -7.32
N ILE A 122 -3.12 17.26 -7.08
CA ILE A 122 -1.98 18.20 -7.07
C ILE A 122 -1.54 18.65 -8.47
N ASN A 123 -1.94 17.95 -9.52
CA ASN A 123 -1.45 18.18 -10.87
C ASN A 123 -2.55 18.35 -11.93
N GLY A 124 -3.75 18.78 -11.48
CA GLY A 124 -4.76 19.34 -12.37
C GLY A 124 -6.16 18.74 -12.33
N ASP A 125 -6.41 17.65 -11.59
CA ASP A 125 -7.76 17.13 -11.40
C ASP A 125 -8.32 17.48 -10.02
N MET A 126 -8.98 18.64 -9.93
CA MET A 126 -9.59 19.11 -8.69
C MET A 126 -10.77 18.24 -8.20
N HIS A 127 -11.35 17.38 -9.05
CA HIS A 127 -12.39 16.45 -8.65
C HIS A 127 -11.86 15.38 -7.66
N CYS A 128 -10.57 15.09 -7.71
CA CYS A 128 -9.90 14.21 -6.75
C CYS A 128 -9.84 14.77 -5.32
N GLY A 129 -10.18 16.05 -5.12
CA GLY A 129 -10.19 16.69 -3.80
C GLY A 129 -11.10 15.99 -2.79
N TYR A 130 -12.21 15.40 -3.24
CA TYR A 130 -13.08 14.61 -2.39
C TYR A 130 -12.38 13.36 -1.82
N GLN A 131 -11.65 12.61 -2.64
CA GLN A 131 -10.87 11.45 -2.19
C GLN A 131 -9.72 11.88 -1.27
N VAL A 132 -9.08 13.02 -1.55
CA VAL A 132 -8.04 13.57 -0.67
C VAL A 132 -8.61 13.89 0.73
N LEU A 133 -9.83 14.42 0.82
CA LEU A 133 -10.49 14.66 2.11
C LEU A 133 -10.70 13.34 2.89
N HIS A 134 -11.05 12.24 2.22
CA HIS A 134 -11.18 10.93 2.85
C HIS A 134 -9.85 10.30 3.26
N SER A 135 -8.77 10.68 2.61
CA SER A 135 -7.42 10.25 2.98
C SER A 135 -6.97 10.80 4.33
N ILE A 136 -7.43 11.99 4.72
CA ILE A 136 -7.04 12.64 5.98
C ILE A 136 -7.34 11.75 7.20
N PRO A 137 -8.55 11.20 7.39
CA PRO A 137 -8.84 10.27 8.47
C PRO A 137 -8.52 8.81 8.13
N ALA A 138 -7.60 8.54 7.21
CA ALA A 138 -7.25 7.19 6.75
C ALA A 138 -8.47 6.39 6.28
N TRP A 139 -9.32 7.00 5.46
CA TRP A 139 -10.55 6.41 4.90
C TRP A 139 -11.55 5.89 5.94
N ARG A 140 -11.38 6.25 7.20
CA ARG A 140 -12.36 5.93 8.24
C ARG A 140 -13.61 6.78 8.05
N GLY A 141 -14.76 6.11 7.98
CA GLY A 141 -16.03 6.79 7.69
C GLY A 141 -16.69 6.32 6.40
N GLY A 142 -16.13 5.29 5.77
CA GLY A 142 -16.83 4.51 4.77
C GLY A 142 -17.03 5.22 3.44
N GLN A 143 -15.95 5.54 2.78
CA GLN A 143 -15.98 5.87 1.37
C GLN A 143 -15.06 4.89 0.63
N ALA A 144 -15.40 4.61 -0.61
CA ALA A 144 -14.81 3.54 -1.39
C ALA A 144 -15.25 2.12 -0.95
N ASP A 145 -14.64 1.15 -1.53
CA ASP A 145 -14.97 -0.27 -1.44
C ASP A 145 -14.30 -0.97 -0.23
N PHE A 146 -13.83 -0.20 0.75
CA PHE A 146 -13.19 -0.73 1.94
C PHE A 146 -13.39 0.20 3.15
N MET A 147 -13.25 -0.35 4.35
CA MET A 147 -13.36 0.39 5.60
C MET A 147 -12.30 -0.12 6.59
N PRO A 148 -11.17 0.59 6.75
CA PRO A 148 -10.16 0.22 7.72
C PRO A 148 -10.71 0.32 9.15
N GLN A 149 -10.32 -0.61 10.01
CA GLN A 149 -10.71 -0.62 11.43
C GLN A 149 -9.95 0.43 12.24
N ALA A 150 -8.70 0.69 11.85
CA ALA A 150 -7.82 1.65 12.51
C ALA A 150 -6.99 2.41 11.48
N PRO A 151 -6.53 3.63 11.79
CA PRO A 151 -5.63 4.36 10.89
C PRO A 151 -4.35 3.60 10.57
N GLY A 152 -3.83 2.79 11.50
CA GLY A 152 -2.63 1.97 11.30
C GLY A 152 -2.75 0.90 10.21
N GLN A 153 -3.95 0.63 9.71
CA GLN A 153 -4.14 -0.22 8.52
C GLN A 153 -3.85 0.48 7.20
N GLU A 154 -3.70 1.80 7.20
CA GLU A 154 -3.46 2.57 5.98
C GLU A 154 -2.00 2.99 5.85
N VAL A 155 -1.32 2.51 4.81
CA VAL A 155 -0.01 3.01 4.42
C VAL A 155 -0.21 4.14 3.41
N GLN A 156 0.05 5.36 3.85
CA GLN A 156 -0.10 6.59 3.07
C GLN A 156 1.16 6.83 2.23
N TYR A 157 1.04 6.85 0.92
CA TYR A 157 2.17 6.95 0.01
C TYR A 157 1.79 7.56 -1.33
N VAL A 158 2.79 7.94 -2.11
CA VAL A 158 2.63 8.40 -3.50
C VAL A 158 3.64 7.76 -4.45
N SER A 159 4.70 7.15 -3.93
CA SER A 159 5.71 6.42 -4.71
C SER A 159 6.11 5.13 -3.99
N ALA A 160 6.37 4.08 -4.76
CA ALA A 160 6.90 2.82 -4.29
C ALA A 160 7.88 2.28 -5.36
N HIS A 161 8.24 0.98 -5.29
CA HIS A 161 9.13 0.36 -6.26
C HIS A 161 8.46 0.09 -7.62
N ASP A 162 7.10 0.08 -7.65
CA ASP A 162 6.32 -0.13 -8.86
C ASP A 162 5.82 1.17 -9.48
N ASN A 163 5.70 1.17 -10.79
CA ASN A 163 5.14 2.26 -11.58
C ASN A 163 5.95 3.57 -11.50
N TYR A 164 5.34 4.67 -11.92
CA TYR A 164 5.98 5.98 -11.91
C TYR A 164 6.24 6.48 -10.48
N THR A 165 7.44 6.97 -10.23
CA THR A 165 7.69 7.82 -9.06
C THR A 165 6.78 9.04 -9.10
N LEU A 166 6.64 9.75 -7.98
CA LEU A 166 5.87 11.00 -7.98
C LEU A 166 6.46 11.99 -9.01
N TRP A 167 7.78 12.13 -9.03
CA TRP A 167 8.45 13.06 -9.94
C TRP A 167 8.21 12.74 -11.41
N ASP A 168 8.35 11.49 -11.80
CA ASP A 168 8.09 11.07 -13.18
C ASP A 168 6.62 11.26 -13.57
N LYS A 169 5.70 10.95 -12.65
CA LYS A 169 4.28 11.15 -12.85
C LYS A 169 3.94 12.62 -13.06
N LEU A 170 4.50 13.52 -12.26
CA LEU A 170 4.32 14.96 -12.42
C LEU A 170 4.82 15.41 -13.80
N LYS A 171 6.00 14.95 -14.21
CA LYS A 171 6.52 15.23 -15.56
C LYS A 171 5.62 14.69 -16.66
N CYS A 172 5.12 13.47 -16.54
CA CYS A 172 4.23 12.88 -17.55
C CYS A 172 2.92 13.67 -17.70
N VAL A 173 2.32 14.11 -16.59
CA VAL A 173 1.08 14.90 -16.63
C VAL A 173 1.31 16.31 -17.17
N ALA A 174 2.37 16.98 -16.70
CA ALA A 174 2.73 18.32 -17.16
C ALA A 174 3.04 18.37 -18.67
N ARG A 175 3.55 17.27 -19.18
CA ARG A 175 3.98 17.11 -20.57
C ARG A 175 2.86 16.91 -21.60
N ARG A 176 1.62 17.11 -21.32
CA ARG A 176 0.50 16.96 -22.28
C ARG A 176 0.79 17.60 -23.65
N GLY A 177 1.82 17.09 -24.36
CA GLY A 177 2.29 17.56 -25.68
C GLY A 177 3.39 18.61 -25.65
N ASP A 178 3.72 19.19 -24.50
CA ASP A 178 4.80 20.16 -24.35
C ASP A 178 5.66 19.83 -23.11
N TYR A 179 6.94 19.51 -23.33
CA TYR A 179 7.87 19.05 -22.30
C TYR A 179 8.45 20.17 -21.41
N ALA A 180 7.90 21.37 -21.47
CA ALA A 180 8.48 22.58 -20.92
C ALA A 180 7.84 23.08 -19.63
N ALA A 181 7.12 22.23 -18.87
CA ALA A 181 6.66 22.68 -17.55
C ALA A 181 7.86 23.05 -16.67
N PRO A 182 7.89 24.25 -16.08
CA PRO A 182 8.97 24.71 -15.24
C PRO A 182 9.20 23.74 -14.06
N ASP A 183 10.43 23.39 -13.75
CA ASP A 183 10.76 22.52 -12.62
C ASP A 183 10.28 23.12 -11.28
N ALA A 184 10.18 24.44 -11.17
CA ALA A 184 9.66 25.12 -9.99
C ALA A 184 8.21 24.74 -9.68
N ASP A 185 7.34 24.63 -10.70
CA ASP A 185 5.95 24.22 -10.52
C ASP A 185 5.85 22.74 -10.10
N LEU A 186 6.68 21.89 -10.72
CA LEU A 186 6.76 20.48 -10.36
C LEU A 186 7.27 20.28 -8.91
N LEU A 187 8.22 21.09 -8.47
CA LEU A 187 8.71 21.09 -7.09
C LEU A 187 7.60 21.52 -6.12
N ALA A 188 6.81 22.53 -6.47
CA ALA A 188 5.68 22.97 -5.64
C ALA A 188 4.63 21.84 -5.53
N GLN A 189 4.30 21.17 -6.64
CA GLN A 189 3.38 20.03 -6.65
C GLN A 189 3.94 18.86 -5.81
N ASN A 190 5.24 18.55 -5.94
CA ASN A 190 5.89 17.49 -5.17
C ASN A 190 5.82 17.77 -3.65
N ARG A 191 6.07 19.02 -3.23
CA ARG A 191 5.94 19.44 -1.83
C ARG A 191 4.51 19.39 -1.34
N MET A 192 3.54 19.78 -2.19
CA MET A 192 2.12 19.69 -1.88
C MET A 192 1.70 18.25 -1.63
N ALA A 193 2.14 17.30 -2.47
CA ALA A 193 1.90 15.88 -2.25
C ALA A 193 2.43 15.42 -0.89
N ALA A 194 3.68 15.77 -0.57
CA ALA A 194 4.30 15.43 0.71
C ALA A 194 3.50 16.03 1.88
N GLY A 195 3.09 17.30 1.77
CA GLY A 195 2.24 17.96 2.74
C GLY A 195 0.93 17.21 3.00
N ILE A 196 0.31 16.67 1.97
CA ILE A 196 -0.94 15.90 2.09
C ILE A 196 -0.67 14.57 2.81
N TYR A 197 0.08 13.64 2.19
CA TYR A 197 0.14 12.26 2.70
C TYR A 197 0.91 12.11 4.02
N LEU A 198 1.86 13.01 4.31
CA LEU A 198 2.58 13.00 5.59
C LEU A 198 1.76 13.58 6.76
N THR A 199 0.68 14.30 6.48
CA THR A 199 -0.23 14.85 7.50
C THR A 199 -1.54 14.10 7.63
N CYS A 200 -1.81 13.12 6.75
CA CYS A 200 -2.91 12.18 6.90
C CYS A 200 -2.67 11.23 8.08
N GLN A 201 -3.75 10.74 8.67
CA GLN A 201 -3.64 9.60 9.59
C GLN A 201 -3.19 8.35 8.83
N GLY A 202 -2.55 7.43 9.53
CA GLY A 202 -2.00 6.20 8.95
C GLY A 202 -0.49 6.12 9.07
N LEU A 203 0.11 5.16 8.39
CA LEU A 203 1.55 4.92 8.36
C LEU A 203 2.16 5.64 7.15
N PRO A 204 2.97 6.68 7.33
CA PRO A 204 3.59 7.36 6.21
C PRO A 204 4.68 6.48 5.58
N PHE A 205 4.64 6.35 4.26
CA PHE A 205 5.67 5.68 3.48
C PHE A 205 6.21 6.63 2.43
N MET A 206 7.50 6.92 2.49
CA MET A 206 8.18 7.84 1.60
C MET A 206 9.34 7.15 0.89
N GLN A 207 9.35 7.21 -0.42
CA GLN A 207 10.49 6.76 -1.21
C GLN A 207 11.72 7.64 -0.90
N ALA A 208 12.88 7.02 -0.75
CA ALA A 208 14.14 7.74 -0.56
C ALA A 208 14.34 8.78 -1.69
N ARG A 209 14.78 9.98 -1.32
CA ARG A 209 14.99 11.12 -2.22
C ARG A 209 13.74 11.75 -2.83
N GLN A 210 12.54 11.27 -2.54
CA GLN A 210 11.29 11.86 -3.07
C GLN A 210 11.18 13.36 -2.77
N ALA A 211 11.58 13.81 -1.59
CA ALA A 211 11.55 15.21 -1.18
C ALA A 211 12.42 16.13 -2.05
N TRP A 212 13.41 15.57 -2.76
CA TRP A 212 14.33 16.31 -3.61
C TRP A 212 13.91 16.33 -5.09
N GLY A 213 12.78 15.71 -5.44
CA GLY A 213 12.33 15.57 -6.84
C GLY A 213 13.27 14.71 -7.69
N LEU A 214 13.91 13.72 -7.08
CA LEU A 214 14.79 12.78 -7.79
C LEU A 214 14.04 11.50 -8.12
N THR A 215 14.33 10.96 -9.29
CA THR A 215 13.84 9.67 -9.80
C THR A 215 14.66 8.51 -9.27
#